data_70c34541887c192f300c434d12876c46
#
_entry.id   70c34541887c192f300c434d12876c46
#
_cell.length_a   1.000
_cell.length_b   1.000
_cell.length_c   1.000
_cell.angle_alpha   90.00
_cell.angle_beta   90.00
_cell.angle_gamma   90.00
#
_symmetry.space_group_name_H-M   'P 1'
#
loop_
_entity.id
_entity.type
_entity.pdbx_description
1 polymer ?
#
loop_
_entity_poly.entity_id
_entity_poly.type
_entity_poly.pdbx_seq_one_letter_code
_entity_poly.pdbx_strand_id
1 'polypeptide(L)'
;MHHYTENHVFCENENIAVVFHPAHNEEIHIHDFVELVYIAGGRGHQYIDGKKYSVMRGDMLFINLNHTHAFTTDKGMEYYNIYLKPGFISSELINADNAMQMLTLTAFEDFRETVGEESPVVRFSGGEMAEVESCLSAMLREYEHKENGTGTVLQSYLMILLTYVFRKMAAFGGVQPGENGNKIGDLIQYIEENCTQKLSLTELSEQCFYNPSYF
;
A
#
# COMPACT_ATOMS: atom_id res chain seq x y z
N MET A 1 1.56 11.18 -20.69
CA MET A 1 1.49 10.53 -19.38
C MET A 1 2.82 9.83 -19.17
N HIS A 2 3.47 10.06 -18.06
CA HIS A 2 4.76 9.45 -17.73
C HIS A 2 4.53 8.06 -17.13
N HIS A 3 5.46 7.10 -17.41
CA HIS A 3 5.42 5.75 -16.85
C HIS A 3 6.72 5.49 -16.10
N TYR A 4 6.63 5.32 -14.78
CA TYR A 4 7.75 4.95 -13.94
C TYR A 4 7.81 3.42 -13.80
N THR A 5 8.95 2.85 -14.16
CA THR A 5 9.24 1.42 -13.94
C THR A 5 10.03 1.22 -12.66
N GLU A 6 10.13 -0.02 -12.19
CA GLU A 6 10.95 -0.38 -11.02
C GLU A 6 12.39 0.18 -11.11
N ASN A 7 12.99 0.19 -12.29
CA ASN A 7 14.36 0.68 -12.49
C ASN A 7 14.54 2.20 -12.28
N HIS A 8 13.46 2.97 -12.25
CA HIS A 8 13.51 4.41 -11.95
C HIS A 8 13.61 4.70 -10.45
N VAL A 9 13.20 3.75 -9.61
CA VAL A 9 13.02 3.96 -8.18
C VAL A 9 13.95 3.08 -7.34
N PHE A 10 14.14 1.81 -7.75
CA PHE A 10 14.91 0.84 -6.98
C PHE A 10 16.31 0.64 -7.54
N CYS A 11 17.30 0.60 -6.65
CA CYS A 11 18.61 0.08 -6.99
C CYS A 11 18.60 -1.47 -7.06
N GLU A 12 19.71 -2.04 -7.52
CA GLU A 12 19.89 -3.50 -7.55
C GLU A 12 19.73 -4.09 -6.13
N ASN A 13 18.93 -5.16 -6.02
CA ASN A 13 18.60 -5.85 -4.77
C ASN A 13 17.75 -5.05 -3.74
N GLU A 14 17.19 -3.92 -4.11
CA GLU A 14 16.22 -3.22 -3.27
C GLU A 14 14.79 -3.70 -3.57
N ASN A 15 14.00 -3.93 -2.52
CA ASN A 15 12.60 -4.31 -2.60
C ASN A 15 11.68 -3.22 -2.04
N ILE A 16 12.23 -2.36 -1.18
CA ILE A 16 11.57 -1.26 -0.52
C ILE A 16 12.42 -0.02 -0.75
N ALA A 17 11.81 1.06 -1.22
CA ALA A 17 12.44 2.37 -1.26
C ALA A 17 11.60 3.37 -0.45
N VAL A 18 12.25 4.31 0.22
CA VAL A 18 11.61 5.32 1.06
C VAL A 18 12.14 6.68 0.71
N VAL A 19 11.25 7.61 0.36
CA VAL A 19 11.62 8.96 -0.05
C VAL A 19 10.74 9.98 0.70
N PHE A 20 11.36 11.06 1.13
CA PHE A 20 10.65 12.21 1.67
C PHE A 20 10.67 13.34 0.64
N HIS A 21 9.51 13.85 0.30
CA HIS A 21 9.34 14.92 -0.69
C HIS A 21 8.94 16.24 -0.01
N PRO A 22 9.68 17.33 -0.27
CA PRO A 22 9.17 18.66 -0.01
C PRO A 22 8.05 18.97 -1.00
N ALA A 23 7.18 19.88 -0.65
CA ALA A 23 5.98 20.21 -1.39
C ALA A 23 6.25 20.61 -2.85
N HIS A 24 5.84 19.77 -3.77
CA HIS A 24 5.76 20.09 -5.19
C HIS A 24 4.51 19.42 -5.80
N ASN A 25 4.05 19.96 -6.92
CA ASN A 25 3.03 19.31 -7.71
C ASN A 25 3.65 18.16 -8.49
N GLU A 26 2.94 17.07 -8.59
CA GLU A 26 3.34 15.92 -9.38
C GLU A 26 2.35 15.72 -10.52
N GLU A 27 2.87 15.67 -11.75
CA GLU A 27 2.06 15.49 -12.94
C GLU A 27 1.48 14.07 -13.01
N ILE A 28 0.39 13.92 -13.76
CA ILE A 28 -0.28 12.62 -13.93
C ILE A 28 0.67 11.58 -14.52
N HIS A 29 0.82 10.46 -13.83
CA HIS A 29 1.68 9.35 -14.21
C HIS A 29 1.10 7.99 -13.77
N ILE A 30 1.76 6.91 -14.17
CA ILE A 30 1.52 5.53 -13.74
C ILE A 30 2.85 4.88 -13.35
N HIS A 31 2.80 3.81 -12.61
CA HIS A 31 3.99 3.03 -12.22
C HIS A 31 3.72 1.52 -12.11
N ASP A 32 4.80 0.71 -12.20
CA ASP A 32 4.79 -0.76 -12.14
C ASP A 32 5.01 -1.30 -10.71
N PHE A 33 4.98 -0.45 -9.70
CA PHE A 33 5.21 -0.80 -8.30
C PHE A 33 4.07 -0.30 -7.43
N VAL A 34 4.03 -0.76 -6.18
CA VAL A 34 3.05 -0.29 -5.20
C VAL A 34 3.62 0.93 -4.48
N GLU A 35 2.77 1.92 -4.22
CA GLU A 35 3.13 3.13 -3.51
C GLU A 35 2.22 3.38 -2.31
N LEU A 36 2.82 3.59 -1.15
CA LEU A 36 2.18 4.12 0.04
C LEU A 36 2.60 5.57 0.21
N VAL A 37 1.63 6.48 0.26
CA VAL A 37 1.86 7.92 0.44
C VAL A 37 1.35 8.35 1.80
N TYR A 38 2.20 8.97 2.62
CA TYR A 38 1.82 9.56 3.88
C TYR A 38 2.06 11.06 3.89
N ILE A 39 1.02 11.83 4.18
CA ILE A 39 1.10 13.30 4.24
C ILE A 39 1.64 13.71 5.61
N ALA A 40 2.90 14.15 5.65
CA ALA A 40 3.61 14.56 6.86
C ALA A 40 3.35 16.02 7.25
N GLY A 41 2.99 16.87 6.27
CA GLY A 41 2.73 18.29 6.49
C GLY A 41 1.83 18.91 5.44
N GLY A 42 1.18 20.01 5.79
CA GLY A 42 0.35 20.77 4.86
C GLY A 42 -0.94 20.08 4.45
N ARG A 43 -1.42 20.43 3.27
CA ARG A 43 -2.63 19.89 2.64
C ARG A 43 -2.59 20.08 1.13
N GLY A 44 -3.37 19.27 0.42
CA GLY A 44 -3.45 19.32 -1.04
C GLY A 44 -4.53 18.39 -1.56
N HIS A 45 -4.33 17.95 -2.78
CA HIS A 45 -5.25 17.01 -3.44
C HIS A 45 -4.45 15.90 -4.11
N GLN A 46 -4.92 14.68 -3.93
CA GLN A 46 -4.52 13.51 -4.69
C GLN A 46 -5.56 13.24 -5.76
N TYR A 47 -5.10 12.93 -6.95
CA TYR A 47 -5.94 12.44 -8.04
C TYR A 47 -5.57 10.98 -8.27
N ILE A 48 -6.56 10.08 -8.24
CA ILE A 48 -6.36 8.65 -8.53
C ILE A 48 -7.45 8.26 -9.53
N ASP A 49 -7.07 7.76 -10.71
CA ASP A 49 -7.97 7.38 -11.81
C ASP A 49 -9.01 8.46 -12.15
N GLY A 50 -8.56 9.70 -12.17
CA GLY A 50 -9.40 10.86 -12.47
C GLY A 50 -10.31 11.34 -11.33
N LYS A 51 -10.36 10.64 -10.19
CA LYS A 51 -11.08 11.08 -8.99
C LYS A 51 -10.18 11.95 -8.13
N LYS A 52 -10.74 13.03 -7.60
CA LYS A 52 -10.03 14.01 -6.75
C LYS A 52 -10.33 13.78 -5.28
N TYR A 53 -9.28 13.67 -4.46
CA TYR A 53 -9.35 13.49 -3.02
C TYR A 53 -8.61 14.60 -2.29
N SER A 54 -9.23 15.19 -1.27
CA SER A 54 -8.56 16.16 -0.40
C SER A 54 -7.73 15.42 0.64
N VAL A 55 -6.46 15.79 0.77
CA VAL A 55 -5.53 15.19 1.71
C VAL A 55 -4.88 16.23 2.61
N MET A 56 -4.55 15.81 3.83
CA MET A 56 -3.89 16.64 4.84
C MET A 56 -2.96 15.81 5.71
N ARG A 57 -2.17 16.47 6.55
CA ARG A 57 -1.27 15.80 7.50
C ARG A 57 -1.99 14.69 8.28
N GLY A 58 -1.36 13.55 8.37
CA GLY A 58 -1.88 12.34 9.02
C GLY A 58 -2.61 11.41 8.07
N ASP A 59 -2.82 11.79 6.81
CA ASP A 59 -3.46 10.95 5.82
C ASP A 59 -2.46 10.00 5.16
N MET A 60 -2.86 8.75 5.02
CA MET A 60 -2.15 7.72 4.26
C MET A 60 -3.02 7.19 3.14
N LEU A 61 -2.43 7.07 1.96
CA LEU A 61 -3.06 6.56 0.75
C LEU A 61 -2.26 5.37 0.23
N PHE A 62 -2.94 4.51 -0.50
CA PHE A 62 -2.37 3.39 -1.20
C PHE A 62 -2.64 3.54 -2.70
N ILE A 63 -1.60 3.40 -3.51
CA ILE A 63 -1.68 3.47 -4.97
C ILE A 63 -1.10 2.19 -5.53
N ASN A 64 -1.98 1.40 -6.15
CA ASN A 64 -1.61 0.12 -6.71
C ASN A 64 -0.98 0.27 -8.10
N LEU A 65 -0.49 -0.86 -8.63
CA LEU A 65 0.07 -0.97 -9.98
C LEU A 65 -0.89 -0.42 -11.03
N ASN A 66 -0.35 0.28 -12.02
CA ASN A 66 -1.08 0.75 -13.19
C ASN A 66 -2.24 1.73 -12.92
N HIS A 67 -2.41 2.21 -11.68
CA HIS A 67 -3.32 3.31 -11.41
C HIS A 67 -2.70 4.65 -11.81
N THR A 68 -3.50 5.49 -12.47
CA THR A 68 -3.07 6.85 -12.78
C THR A 68 -3.20 7.72 -11.55
N HIS A 69 -2.16 8.48 -11.23
CA HIS A 69 -2.27 9.42 -10.13
C HIS A 69 -1.46 10.72 -10.34
N ALA A 70 -1.79 11.73 -9.54
CA ALA A 70 -1.14 13.03 -9.54
C ALA A 70 -1.34 13.74 -8.19
N PHE A 71 -0.44 14.64 -7.85
CA PHE A 71 -0.55 15.50 -6.69
C PHE A 71 -0.63 16.97 -7.04
N THR A 72 -1.50 17.70 -6.34
CA THR A 72 -1.46 19.15 -6.31
C THR A 72 -1.42 19.62 -4.87
N THR A 73 -0.53 20.56 -4.56
CA THR A 73 -0.41 21.14 -3.24
C THR A 73 -1.00 22.53 -3.19
N ASP A 74 -1.72 22.85 -2.11
CA ASP A 74 -2.22 24.20 -1.89
C ASP A 74 -1.13 25.09 -1.28
N LYS A 75 -0.46 24.59 -0.23
CA LYS A 75 0.70 25.22 0.42
C LYS A 75 1.49 24.17 1.21
N GLY A 76 2.76 24.01 0.87
CA GLY A 76 3.75 23.34 1.73
C GLY A 76 3.40 21.91 2.13
N MET A 77 2.78 21.13 1.26
CA MET A 77 2.52 19.73 1.54
C MET A 77 3.82 18.94 1.48
N GLU A 78 4.16 18.28 2.59
CA GLU A 78 5.32 17.39 2.71
C GLU A 78 4.80 15.96 2.84
N TYR A 79 5.45 15.01 2.20
CA TYR A 79 4.98 13.62 2.22
C TYR A 79 6.12 12.60 2.11
N TYR A 80 5.87 11.43 2.69
CA TYR A 80 6.68 10.23 2.49
C TYR A 80 6.06 9.36 1.41
N ASN A 81 6.89 8.87 0.50
CA ASN A 81 6.56 7.77 -0.40
C ASN A 81 7.33 6.52 0.03
N ILE A 82 6.62 5.41 0.14
CA ILE A 82 7.19 4.09 0.33
C ILE A 82 6.83 3.29 -0.92
N TYR A 83 7.84 2.92 -1.67
CA TYR A 83 7.68 2.13 -2.89
C TYR A 83 8.00 0.67 -2.59
N LEU A 84 7.17 -0.24 -3.10
CA LEU A 84 7.29 -1.68 -2.88
C LEU A 84 7.29 -2.41 -4.22
N LYS A 85 8.28 -3.29 -4.43
CA LYS A 85 8.28 -4.15 -5.62
C LYS A 85 7.17 -5.20 -5.53
N PRO A 86 6.40 -5.45 -6.60
CA PRO A 86 5.35 -6.48 -6.61
C PRO A 86 5.88 -7.88 -6.28
N GLY A 87 7.06 -8.24 -6.82
CA GLY A 87 7.70 -9.52 -6.55
C GLY A 87 8.04 -9.74 -5.07
N PHE A 88 8.44 -8.68 -4.36
CA PHE A 88 8.69 -8.73 -2.92
C PHE A 88 7.39 -8.94 -2.14
N ILE A 89 6.31 -8.25 -2.52
CA ILE A 89 5.01 -8.43 -1.89
C ILE A 89 4.58 -9.90 -2.00
N SER A 90 4.63 -10.48 -3.19
CA SER A 90 4.17 -11.84 -3.43
C SER A 90 5.06 -12.93 -2.83
N SER A 91 6.37 -12.72 -2.74
CA SER A 91 7.32 -13.76 -2.32
C SER A 91 7.73 -13.71 -0.85
N GLU A 92 7.76 -12.53 -0.25
CA GLU A 92 8.33 -12.33 1.09
C GLU A 92 7.31 -11.81 2.11
N LEU A 93 6.31 -11.05 1.69
CA LEU A 93 5.25 -10.57 2.58
C LEU A 93 4.12 -11.59 2.74
N ILE A 94 3.90 -12.44 1.73
CA ILE A 94 2.87 -13.48 1.81
C ILE A 94 3.47 -14.73 2.48
N ASN A 95 3.29 -14.84 3.77
CA ASN A 95 3.39 -16.10 4.47
C ASN A 95 2.13 -16.28 5.35
N ALA A 96 1.90 -17.50 5.85
CA ALA A 96 0.70 -17.80 6.62
C ALA A 96 0.51 -16.90 7.85
N ASP A 97 1.60 -16.43 8.44
CA ASP A 97 1.56 -15.54 9.60
C ASP A 97 1.27 -14.07 9.20
N ASN A 98 1.48 -13.71 7.92
CA ASN A 98 1.36 -12.36 7.38
C ASN A 98 0.14 -12.17 6.46
N ALA A 99 -0.71 -13.19 6.29
CA ALA A 99 -1.92 -13.10 5.47
C ALA A 99 -2.81 -11.90 5.85
N MET A 100 -2.80 -11.53 7.15
CA MET A 100 -3.49 -10.36 7.68
C MET A 100 -2.96 -9.03 7.11
N GLN A 101 -1.66 -8.96 6.79
CA GLN A 101 -1.02 -7.75 6.25
C GLN A 101 -1.21 -7.64 4.73
N MET A 102 -1.29 -8.78 4.04
CA MET A 102 -1.67 -8.81 2.63
C MET A 102 -3.11 -8.34 2.42
N LEU A 103 -4.00 -8.74 3.32
CA LEU A 103 -5.36 -8.22 3.36
C LEU A 103 -5.40 -6.68 3.48
N THR A 104 -4.40 -6.06 4.09
CA THR A 104 -4.33 -4.59 4.16
C THR A 104 -4.10 -3.98 2.79
N LEU A 105 -3.25 -4.56 1.94
CA LEU A 105 -2.99 -4.03 0.61
C LEU A 105 -4.20 -4.22 -0.31
N THR A 106 -4.86 -5.39 -0.27
CA THR A 106 -6.12 -5.62 -0.99
C THR A 106 -7.30 -4.89 -0.36
N ALA A 107 -7.36 -4.81 0.97
CA ALA A 107 -8.41 -4.12 1.70
C ALA A 107 -8.40 -2.60 1.48
N PHE A 108 -7.27 -1.99 1.09
CA PHE A 108 -7.27 -0.60 0.64
C PHE A 108 -8.08 -0.39 -0.64
N GLU A 109 -8.06 -1.33 -1.56
CA GLU A 109 -8.90 -1.26 -2.77
C GLU A 109 -10.36 -1.52 -2.44
N ASP A 110 -10.65 -2.57 -1.67
CA ASP A 110 -12.01 -2.88 -1.20
C ASP A 110 -12.58 -1.74 -0.35
N PHE A 111 -11.77 -1.12 0.51
CA PHE A 111 -12.15 0.05 1.30
C PHE A 111 -12.43 1.25 0.40
N ARG A 112 -11.61 1.50 -0.61
CA ARG A 112 -11.83 2.56 -1.60
C ARG A 112 -13.13 2.36 -2.37
N GLU A 113 -13.49 1.13 -2.71
CA GLU A 113 -14.74 0.80 -3.39
C GLU A 113 -15.96 0.87 -2.46
N THR A 114 -15.81 0.45 -1.19
CA THR A 114 -16.90 0.37 -0.21
C THR A 114 -17.28 1.74 0.35
N VAL A 115 -16.32 2.63 0.56
CA VAL A 115 -16.54 3.97 1.12
C VAL A 115 -17.12 4.94 0.07
N GLY A 116 -17.17 4.54 -1.21
CA GLY A 116 -17.80 5.28 -2.30
C GLY A 116 -17.13 6.63 -2.58
N GLU A 117 -17.91 7.72 -2.51
CA GLU A 117 -17.40 9.08 -2.74
C GLU A 117 -16.57 9.63 -1.57
N GLU A 118 -16.56 8.98 -0.42
CA GLU A 118 -15.71 9.36 0.70
C GLU A 118 -14.27 8.89 0.48
N SER A 119 -13.33 9.71 0.90
CA SER A 119 -11.91 9.63 0.61
C SER A 119 -11.28 8.26 0.92
N PRO A 120 -10.52 7.62 -0.01
CA PRO A 120 -9.78 6.37 0.23
C PRO A 120 -8.55 6.59 1.13
N VAL A 121 -8.69 7.44 2.12
CA VAL A 121 -7.61 7.93 2.95
C VAL A 121 -7.76 7.34 4.34
N VAL A 122 -6.73 6.62 4.80
CA VAL A 122 -6.64 6.22 6.20
C VAL A 122 -6.04 7.37 6.99
N ARG A 123 -6.84 7.96 7.90
CA ARG A 123 -6.44 9.13 8.68
C ARG A 123 -5.98 8.77 10.07
N PHE A 124 -4.73 9.11 10.37
CA PHE A 124 -4.14 9.03 11.71
C PHE A 124 -4.24 10.37 12.44
N SER A 125 -4.40 10.33 13.76
CA SER A 125 -4.48 11.53 14.60
C SER A 125 -3.89 11.29 15.99
N GLY A 126 -3.50 12.37 16.67
CA GLY A 126 -2.99 12.29 18.05
C GLY A 126 -1.78 11.36 18.20
N GLY A 127 -1.83 10.44 19.14
CA GLY A 127 -0.72 9.51 19.43
C GLY A 127 -0.41 8.56 18.27
N GLU A 128 -1.43 8.05 17.57
CA GLU A 128 -1.25 7.15 16.43
C GLU A 128 -0.46 7.84 15.30
N MET A 129 -0.76 9.12 15.03
CA MET A 129 -0.03 9.90 14.04
C MET A 129 1.46 10.02 14.40
N ALA A 130 1.77 10.27 15.68
CA ALA A 130 3.15 10.38 16.16
C ALA A 130 3.91 9.03 16.03
N GLU A 131 3.25 7.91 16.28
CA GLU A 131 3.83 6.56 16.10
C GLU A 131 4.12 6.28 14.63
N VAL A 132 3.19 6.58 13.72
CA VAL A 132 3.38 6.43 12.27
C VAL A 132 4.51 7.33 11.77
N GLU A 133 4.55 8.60 12.15
CA GLU A 133 5.61 9.53 11.77
C GLU A 133 7.00 9.09 12.31
N SER A 134 7.04 8.54 13.51
CA SER A 134 8.27 7.98 14.08
C SER A 134 8.77 6.77 13.28
N CYS A 135 7.85 5.87 12.91
CA CYS A 135 8.15 4.71 12.07
C CYS A 135 8.70 5.14 10.71
N LEU A 136 8.02 6.06 10.01
CA LEU A 136 8.43 6.58 8.71
C LEU A 136 9.79 7.28 8.75
N SER A 137 10.03 8.08 9.79
CA SER A 137 11.34 8.73 9.98
C SER A 137 12.46 7.73 10.23
N ALA A 138 12.18 6.62 10.93
CA ALA A 138 13.15 5.55 11.12
C ALA A 138 13.41 4.79 9.81
N MET A 139 12.37 4.49 9.02
CA MET A 139 12.49 3.87 7.71
C MET A 139 13.34 4.73 6.76
N LEU A 140 13.08 6.04 6.71
CA LEU A 140 13.84 6.95 5.86
C LEU A 140 15.33 6.97 6.24
N ARG A 141 15.64 7.11 7.53
CA ARG A 141 17.04 7.08 8.00
C ARG A 141 17.73 5.77 7.65
N GLU A 142 17.07 4.64 7.84
CA GLU A 142 17.62 3.32 7.50
C GLU A 142 17.88 3.20 6.00
N TYR A 143 16.95 3.68 5.18
CA TYR A 143 17.09 3.66 3.73
C TYR A 143 18.22 4.57 3.22
N GLU A 144 18.42 5.73 3.84
CA GLU A 144 19.49 6.67 3.48
C GLU A 144 20.89 6.17 3.88
N HIS A 145 21.02 5.51 5.05
CA HIS A 145 22.32 5.05 5.55
C HIS A 145 22.80 3.75 4.93
N LYS A 146 21.87 2.87 4.52
CA LYS A 146 22.15 1.60 3.82
C LYS A 146 23.23 0.74 4.51
N GLU A 147 23.03 0.40 5.77
CA GLU A 147 23.91 -0.49 6.51
C GLU A 147 23.65 -1.97 6.21
N ASN A 148 24.51 -2.86 6.72
CA ASN A 148 24.28 -4.30 6.62
C ASN A 148 22.97 -4.68 7.33
N GLY A 149 22.05 -5.35 6.60
CA GLY A 149 20.74 -5.74 7.12
C GLY A 149 19.62 -4.73 6.90
N THR A 150 19.87 -3.62 6.21
CA THR A 150 18.88 -2.59 5.87
C THR A 150 17.58 -3.18 5.33
N GLY A 151 17.63 -4.16 4.42
CA GLY A 151 16.42 -4.81 3.89
C GLY A 151 15.55 -5.43 4.98
N THR A 152 16.15 -6.15 5.94
CA THR A 152 15.44 -6.75 7.08
C THR A 152 14.84 -5.70 8.01
N VAL A 153 15.57 -4.62 8.27
CA VAL A 153 15.08 -3.52 9.11
C VAL A 153 13.92 -2.81 8.45
N LEU A 154 14.03 -2.46 7.17
CA LEU A 154 12.97 -1.83 6.40
C LEU A 154 11.72 -2.71 6.33
N GLN A 155 11.88 -4.01 6.10
CA GLN A 155 10.77 -4.96 6.11
C GLN A 155 10.07 -4.98 7.47
N SER A 156 10.82 -4.97 8.57
CA SER A 156 10.25 -4.96 9.92
C SER A 156 9.45 -3.69 10.19
N TYR A 157 9.97 -2.52 9.81
CA TYR A 157 9.22 -1.27 9.91
C TYR A 157 7.99 -1.23 9.02
N LEU A 158 8.08 -1.75 7.80
CA LEU A 158 6.93 -1.87 6.90
C LEU A 158 5.82 -2.69 7.55
N MET A 159 6.16 -3.82 8.18
CA MET A 159 5.20 -4.68 8.88
C MET A 159 4.52 -3.95 10.04
N ILE A 160 5.27 -3.16 10.81
CA ILE A 160 4.72 -2.31 11.88
C ILE A 160 3.74 -1.29 11.28
N LEU A 161 4.15 -0.60 10.22
CA LEU A 161 3.34 0.42 9.56
C LEU A 161 2.02 -0.16 9.02
N LEU A 162 2.09 -1.27 8.28
CA LEU A 162 0.90 -1.96 7.76
C LEU A 162 -0.02 -2.43 8.89
N THR A 163 0.53 -2.84 10.03
CA THR A 163 -0.26 -3.21 11.21
C THR A 163 -1.04 -2.00 11.76
N TYR A 164 -0.43 -0.81 11.82
CA TYR A 164 -1.14 0.41 12.23
C TYR A 164 -2.27 0.76 11.26
N VAL A 165 -1.99 0.69 9.97
CA VAL A 165 -2.99 0.91 8.92
C VAL A 165 -4.17 -0.04 9.08
N PHE A 166 -3.90 -1.35 9.20
CA PHE A 166 -4.93 -2.37 9.37
C PHE A 166 -5.80 -2.12 10.62
N ARG A 167 -5.17 -1.85 11.76
CA ARG A 167 -5.92 -1.54 13.01
C ARG A 167 -6.81 -0.32 12.83
N LYS A 168 -6.32 0.68 12.12
CA LYS A 168 -7.10 1.89 11.85
C LYS A 168 -8.30 1.59 10.95
N MET A 169 -8.11 0.83 9.88
CA MET A 169 -9.19 0.41 8.99
C MET A 169 -10.25 -0.42 9.71
N ALA A 170 -9.83 -1.39 10.52
CA ALA A 170 -10.74 -2.22 11.31
C ALA A 170 -11.61 -1.40 12.28
N ALA A 171 -11.07 -0.32 12.85
CA ALA A 171 -11.79 0.57 13.76
C ALA A 171 -12.91 1.38 13.06
N PHE A 172 -12.85 1.59 11.76
CA PHE A 172 -13.90 2.27 10.98
C PHE A 172 -15.08 1.37 10.60
N GLY A 173 -15.09 0.10 11.03
CA GLY A 173 -16.24 -0.80 10.87
C GLY A 173 -16.40 -1.40 9.46
N GLY A 174 -15.42 -1.19 8.58
CA GLY A 174 -15.47 -1.68 7.21
C GLY A 174 -14.88 -3.09 7.01
N VAL A 175 -13.98 -3.52 7.86
CA VAL A 175 -13.34 -4.84 7.74
C VAL A 175 -13.56 -5.61 9.04
N GLN A 176 -14.66 -6.35 9.10
CA GLN A 176 -14.73 -7.48 10.03
C GLN A 176 -13.76 -8.55 9.49
N PRO A 177 -12.79 -9.00 10.28
CA PRO A 177 -11.86 -10.06 9.86
C PRO A 177 -12.55 -11.41 9.54
N GLY A 178 -13.87 -11.44 9.49
CA GLY A 178 -14.69 -12.65 9.45
C GLY A 178 -15.36 -12.99 8.12
N GLU A 179 -15.59 -12.04 7.21
CA GLU A 179 -16.35 -12.37 6.00
C GLU A 179 -15.55 -12.25 4.70
N ASN A 180 -14.60 -11.32 4.58
CA ASN A 180 -13.71 -11.23 3.41
C ASN A 180 -12.28 -11.73 3.69
N GLY A 181 -11.84 -11.71 4.96
CA GLY A 181 -10.54 -12.26 5.38
C GLY A 181 -10.39 -13.76 5.19
N ASN A 182 -11.49 -14.47 5.07
CA ASN A 182 -11.48 -15.90 4.82
C ASN A 182 -11.27 -16.25 3.34
N LYS A 183 -11.63 -15.36 2.41
CA LYS A 183 -11.61 -15.68 0.97
C LYS A 183 -10.21 -15.98 0.43
N ILE A 184 -9.19 -15.26 0.87
CA ILE A 184 -7.80 -15.55 0.46
C ILE A 184 -7.29 -16.78 1.21
N GLY A 185 -7.63 -16.95 2.48
CA GLY A 185 -7.35 -18.18 3.24
C GLY A 185 -8.03 -19.39 2.60
N ASP A 186 -9.30 -19.26 2.26
CA ASP A 186 -10.09 -20.30 1.57
C ASP A 186 -9.51 -20.61 0.18
N LEU A 187 -8.99 -19.59 -0.53
CA LEU A 187 -8.33 -19.74 -1.81
C LEU A 187 -6.97 -20.46 -1.67
N ILE A 188 -6.17 -20.09 -0.69
CA ILE A 188 -4.90 -20.78 -0.41
C ILE A 188 -5.18 -22.23 -0.09
N GLN A 189 -6.15 -22.51 0.78
CA GLN A 189 -6.58 -23.87 1.09
C GLN A 189 -7.09 -24.62 -0.16
N TYR A 190 -7.90 -23.95 -1.01
CA TYR A 190 -8.35 -24.51 -2.28
C TYR A 190 -7.19 -24.85 -3.21
N ILE A 191 -6.18 -23.96 -3.32
CA ILE A 191 -4.97 -24.22 -4.12
C ILE A 191 -4.19 -25.42 -3.54
N GLU A 192 -3.99 -25.47 -2.23
CA GLU A 192 -3.30 -26.58 -1.56
C GLU A 192 -4.00 -27.92 -1.78
N GLU A 193 -5.32 -27.95 -1.64
CA GLU A 193 -6.14 -29.16 -1.84
C GLU A 193 -6.21 -29.59 -3.32
N ASN A 194 -6.05 -28.67 -4.27
CA ASN A 194 -6.17 -28.91 -5.71
C ASN A 194 -4.87 -28.74 -6.50
N CYS A 195 -3.72 -28.61 -5.82
CA CYS A 195 -2.41 -28.33 -6.45
C CYS A 195 -1.93 -29.39 -7.45
N THR A 196 -2.54 -30.59 -7.45
CA THR A 196 -2.27 -31.67 -8.41
C THR A 196 -3.09 -31.57 -9.69
N GLN A 197 -4.04 -30.63 -9.75
CA GLN A 197 -4.90 -30.35 -10.91
C GLN A 197 -4.43 -29.09 -11.64
N LYS A 198 -4.90 -28.92 -12.88
CA LYS A 198 -4.63 -27.71 -13.62
C LYS A 198 -5.55 -26.61 -13.13
N LEU A 199 -5.05 -25.73 -12.29
CA LEU A 199 -5.76 -24.52 -11.86
C LEU A 199 -5.58 -23.41 -12.89
N SER A 200 -6.65 -22.70 -13.22
CA SER A 200 -6.62 -21.52 -14.11
C SER A 200 -6.79 -20.24 -13.29
N LEU A 201 -6.22 -19.15 -13.79
CA LEU A 201 -6.38 -17.82 -13.19
C LEU A 201 -7.87 -17.42 -13.08
N THR A 202 -8.68 -17.80 -14.08
CA THR A 202 -10.12 -17.53 -14.09
C THR A 202 -10.83 -18.26 -12.95
N GLU A 203 -10.56 -19.55 -12.76
CA GLU A 203 -11.15 -20.32 -11.66
C GLU A 203 -10.76 -19.76 -10.28
N LEU A 204 -9.48 -19.39 -10.11
CA LEU A 204 -9.01 -18.84 -8.85
C LEU A 204 -9.63 -17.46 -8.56
N SER A 205 -9.75 -16.61 -9.57
CA SER A 205 -10.38 -15.29 -9.43
C SER A 205 -11.88 -15.39 -9.14
N GLU A 206 -12.60 -16.35 -9.77
CA GLU A 206 -14.02 -16.61 -9.50
C GLU A 206 -14.25 -17.09 -8.06
N GLN A 207 -13.35 -17.91 -7.49
CA GLN A 207 -13.43 -18.32 -6.08
C GLN A 207 -13.33 -17.16 -5.10
N CYS A 208 -12.58 -16.11 -5.46
CA CYS A 208 -12.42 -14.90 -4.64
C CYS A 208 -13.42 -13.80 -5.00
N PHE A 209 -14.24 -13.99 -6.04
CA PHE A 209 -15.10 -12.95 -6.62
C PHE A 209 -14.33 -11.77 -7.20
N TYR A 210 -13.07 -11.98 -7.61
CA TYR A 210 -12.27 -10.97 -8.29
C TYR A 210 -12.39 -11.06 -9.81
N ASN A 211 -12.14 -9.94 -10.48
CA ASN A 211 -11.99 -9.96 -11.93
C ASN A 211 -10.64 -10.62 -12.28
N PRO A 212 -10.58 -11.57 -13.26
CA PRO A 212 -9.32 -12.21 -13.67
C PRO A 212 -8.19 -11.27 -14.06
N SER A 213 -8.51 -10.02 -14.42
CA SER A 213 -7.52 -8.99 -14.73
C SER A 213 -6.87 -8.36 -13.49
N TYR A 214 -7.43 -8.62 -12.30
CA TYR A 214 -6.92 -8.15 -11.02
C TYR A 214 -6.19 -9.24 -10.22
N PHE A 215 -6.28 -10.48 -10.70
CA PHE A 215 -5.70 -11.66 -10.05
C PHE A 215 -4.37 -12.00 -10.73
#